data_69aa57037634c1a509e01f0189f5ec27
#
_entry.id   69aa57037634c1a509e01f0189f5ec27
#
_cell.length_a   1.000
_cell.length_b   1.000
_cell.length_c   1.000
_cell.angle_alpha   90.00
_cell.angle_beta   90.00
_cell.angle_gamma   90.00
#
_symmetry.space_group_name_H-M   'P 1'
#
loop_
_entity.id
_entity.type
_entity.pdbx_description
1 polymer ?
#
loop_
_entity_poly.entity_id
_entity_poly.type
_entity_poly.pdbx_seq_one_letter_code
_entity_poly.pdbx_strand_id
1 'polypeptide(L)'
;MTSPTTRALARRSPEALGIPTAALAALADRLQDEGLDPHALLIARHGEVAFETAWAPYRLDRPALVYSASKTYTSLAIGFLADEGGLTLDDSAGDHLGVPNPHGITVRHLLAMNTGHSAEQIEQVGDDPRMLLAIDPAHAPGSHFAYNSPATHALSAIVTAVTGDALTAYLRPRLLDPLGIGDRWMSSRGGIEHGASGFHLTVDDLARTAIMLSHGGVFAGAQVAPAWYVEELSRAWSDTAVFDGPPAASGEVNDWSLGYGYQVWRGRHGFRLDGAAGQFGLVLPEHDLVIAYQGATLDTQATLRAFWAFVAAVETADAAGEAAGAGSAAADAVRPRDSWDARDRLTIMAEAPFDAAGLTLTDAEGGWTLSLPGVGDLPVGAAWREVLCRKQAEPAETGRDSADQHDSACSGNGEPDCLALATRGERADDGAVLVHVVDTTSPHRAIVRRGADGRIAAGWHIPPLGGGWEALRVPASVIEG
;
A
#
# COMPACT_ATOMS: atom_id res chain seq x y z
N MET A 1 -19.94 -16.53 16.63
CA MET A 1 -19.07 -17.10 15.58
C MET A 1 -17.65 -16.94 16.10
N THR A 2 -16.90 -18.03 16.23
CA THR A 2 -15.49 -17.97 16.63
C THR A 2 -14.70 -17.34 15.49
N SER A 3 -14.00 -16.23 15.75
CA SER A 3 -13.05 -15.67 14.78
C SER A 3 -12.15 -16.77 14.24
N PRO A 4 -11.92 -16.85 12.92
CA PRO A 4 -10.97 -17.81 12.40
C PRO A 4 -9.62 -17.54 13.04
N THR A 5 -9.03 -18.57 13.63
CA THR A 5 -7.71 -18.47 14.23
C THR A 5 -6.74 -18.21 13.08
N THR A 6 -6.21 -17.00 12.99
CA THR A 6 -5.21 -16.63 11.97
C THR A 6 -4.03 -17.61 12.09
N ARG A 7 -3.92 -18.55 11.14
CA ARG A 7 -2.81 -19.48 11.12
C ARG A 7 -1.57 -18.72 10.70
N ALA A 8 -0.58 -18.63 11.59
CA ALA A 8 0.70 -18.00 11.26
C ALA A 8 1.34 -18.70 10.04
N LEU A 9 1.98 -17.92 9.17
CA LEU A 9 2.81 -18.47 8.09
C LEU A 9 3.91 -19.33 8.69
N ALA A 10 4.22 -20.47 8.07
CA ALA A 10 5.35 -21.30 8.47
C ALA A 10 6.66 -20.51 8.31
N ARG A 11 7.59 -20.70 9.22
CA ARG A 11 8.90 -20.04 9.21
C ARG A 11 10.01 -21.06 9.16
N ARG A 12 11.04 -20.75 8.40
CA ARG A 12 12.24 -21.58 8.28
C ARG A 12 13.48 -20.68 8.15
N SER A 13 14.67 -21.18 8.53
CA SER A 13 15.90 -20.39 8.35
C SER A 13 16.12 -20.06 6.88
N PRO A 14 16.67 -18.87 6.56
CA PRO A 14 16.92 -18.47 5.17
C PRO A 14 17.75 -19.50 4.40
N GLU A 15 18.81 -20.05 5.02
CA GLU A 15 19.67 -21.04 4.39
C GLU A 15 18.93 -22.34 4.07
N ALA A 16 17.98 -22.76 4.93
CA ALA A 16 17.15 -23.95 4.66
C ALA A 16 16.18 -23.73 3.48
N LEU A 17 15.96 -22.49 3.10
CA LEU A 17 15.18 -22.07 1.93
C LEU A 17 16.07 -21.61 0.76
N GLY A 18 17.40 -21.85 0.82
CA GLY A 18 18.33 -21.47 -0.24
C GLY A 18 18.56 -19.96 -0.35
N ILE A 19 18.33 -19.21 0.73
CA ILE A 19 18.54 -17.75 0.76
C ILE A 19 19.77 -17.46 1.62
N PRO A 20 20.86 -16.89 1.06
CA PRO A 20 22.03 -16.54 1.86
C PRO A 20 21.70 -15.41 2.84
N THR A 21 22.00 -15.58 4.14
CA THR A 21 21.83 -14.52 5.14
C THR A 21 22.61 -13.25 4.77
N ALA A 22 23.76 -13.38 4.13
CA ALA A 22 24.53 -12.23 3.64
C ALA A 22 23.77 -11.40 2.59
N ALA A 23 22.93 -12.05 1.75
CA ALA A 23 22.11 -11.34 0.78
C ALA A 23 20.98 -10.55 1.47
N LEU A 24 20.39 -11.10 2.54
CA LEU A 24 19.40 -10.39 3.36
C LEU A 24 20.01 -9.16 4.07
N ALA A 25 21.20 -9.33 4.65
CA ALA A 25 21.93 -8.21 5.28
C ALA A 25 22.24 -7.11 4.26
N ALA A 26 22.76 -7.48 3.10
CA ALA A 26 23.07 -6.53 2.02
C ALA A 26 21.80 -5.81 1.51
N LEU A 27 20.65 -6.50 1.43
CA LEU A 27 19.38 -5.87 1.09
C LEU A 27 18.95 -4.85 2.15
N ALA A 28 18.96 -5.23 3.43
CA ALA A 28 18.57 -4.34 4.52
C ALA A 28 19.47 -3.10 4.59
N ASP A 29 20.79 -3.29 4.47
CA ASP A 29 21.77 -2.20 4.45
C ASP A 29 21.52 -1.28 3.25
N ARG A 30 21.30 -1.84 2.06
CA ARG A 30 21.07 -1.06 0.86
C ARG A 30 19.81 -0.22 0.94
N LEU A 31 18.68 -0.78 1.42
CA LEU A 31 17.43 -0.04 1.62
C LEU A 31 17.64 1.18 2.52
N GLN A 32 18.47 1.06 3.56
CA GLN A 32 18.77 2.15 4.47
C GLN A 32 19.81 3.14 3.90
N ASP A 33 20.90 2.64 3.33
CA ASP A 33 22.02 3.49 2.87
C ASP A 33 21.65 4.32 1.64
N GLU A 34 20.74 3.82 0.78
CA GLU A 34 20.21 4.58 -0.34
C GLU A 34 19.05 5.53 0.09
N GLY A 35 18.65 5.52 1.38
CA GLY A 35 17.61 6.41 1.91
C GLY A 35 16.21 6.08 1.39
N LEU A 36 15.91 4.79 1.18
CA LEU A 36 14.64 4.33 0.63
C LEU A 36 13.53 4.20 1.68
N ASP A 37 13.79 4.66 2.90
CA ASP A 37 12.88 4.73 4.05
C ASP A 37 12.02 3.47 4.22
N PRO A 38 12.62 2.30 4.51
CA PRO A 38 11.89 1.06 4.68
C PRO A 38 11.08 1.07 5.98
N HIS A 39 9.86 0.53 5.94
CA HIS A 39 8.96 0.39 7.08
C HIS A 39 8.83 -1.04 7.55
N ALA A 40 8.49 -1.96 6.64
CA ALA A 40 8.36 -3.38 6.92
C ALA A 40 8.74 -4.21 5.70
N LEU A 41 9.35 -5.35 5.93
CA LEU A 41 9.78 -6.31 4.91
C LEU A 41 9.50 -7.73 5.37
N LEU A 42 8.93 -8.55 4.48
CA LEU A 42 8.78 -9.98 4.65
C LEU A 42 9.20 -10.67 3.36
N ILE A 43 10.09 -11.65 3.47
CA ILE A 43 10.55 -12.49 2.36
C ILE A 43 10.13 -13.92 2.64
N ALA A 44 9.42 -14.51 1.68
CA ALA A 44 9.01 -15.92 1.75
C ALA A 44 9.50 -16.67 0.52
N ARG A 45 9.91 -17.94 0.69
CA ARG A 45 10.26 -18.85 -0.38
C ARG A 45 9.63 -20.21 -0.12
N HIS A 46 9.14 -20.87 -1.16
CA HIS A 46 8.41 -22.14 -1.05
C HIS A 46 7.19 -22.07 -0.10
N GLY A 47 6.55 -20.89 -0.04
CA GLY A 47 5.42 -20.62 0.84
C GLY A 47 5.76 -20.48 2.33
N GLU A 48 7.05 -20.48 2.70
CA GLU A 48 7.54 -20.34 4.08
C GLU A 48 8.32 -19.03 4.25
N VAL A 49 8.14 -18.35 5.39
CA VAL A 49 8.83 -17.09 5.69
C VAL A 49 10.29 -17.38 6.03
N ALA A 50 11.18 -16.81 5.23
CA ALA A 50 12.62 -16.85 5.44
C ALA A 50 13.12 -15.70 6.33
N PHE A 51 12.49 -14.54 6.21
CA PHE A 51 12.91 -13.32 6.90
C PHE A 51 11.75 -12.34 7.04
N GLU A 52 11.66 -11.67 8.17
CA GLU A 52 10.74 -10.57 8.39
C GLU A 52 11.35 -9.54 9.34
N THR A 53 11.11 -8.26 9.09
CA THR A 53 11.60 -7.17 9.93
C THR A 53 10.77 -5.90 9.75
N ALA A 54 10.80 -5.03 10.76
CA ALA A 54 10.27 -3.68 10.68
C ALA A 54 11.29 -2.67 11.21
N TRP A 55 11.26 -1.46 10.66
CA TRP A 55 12.08 -0.33 11.09
C TRP A 55 11.29 0.59 12.00
N ALA A 56 11.82 0.86 13.20
CA ALA A 56 11.14 1.75 14.15
C ALA A 56 10.84 3.13 13.53
N PRO A 57 9.64 3.70 13.75
CA PRO A 57 8.60 3.29 14.70
C PRO A 57 7.55 2.32 14.11
N TYR A 58 7.74 1.83 12.89
CA TYR A 58 6.80 0.94 12.22
C TYR A 58 6.82 -0.47 12.81
N ARG A 59 5.75 -1.24 12.56
CA ARG A 59 5.51 -2.55 13.17
C ARG A 59 4.99 -3.53 12.12
N LEU A 60 5.35 -4.81 12.24
CA LEU A 60 4.87 -5.88 11.35
C LEU A 60 3.36 -6.14 11.46
N ASP A 61 2.81 -5.95 12.65
CA ASP A 61 1.41 -6.25 12.98
C ASP A 61 0.45 -5.07 12.77
N ARG A 62 0.96 -3.89 12.39
CA ARG A 62 0.11 -2.72 12.16
C ARG A 62 -0.30 -2.61 10.69
N PRO A 63 -1.62 -2.63 10.40
CA PRO A 63 -2.09 -2.36 9.05
C PRO A 63 -1.72 -0.93 8.63
N ALA A 64 -1.23 -0.79 7.41
CA ALA A 64 -0.91 0.50 6.82
C ALA A 64 -1.48 0.62 5.41
N LEU A 65 -1.72 1.85 4.98
CA LEU A 65 -2.24 2.19 3.67
C LEU A 65 -1.31 1.67 2.56
N VAL A 66 -1.80 0.71 1.79
CA VAL A 66 -1.02 0.09 0.71
C VAL A 66 -1.24 0.75 -0.66
N TYR A 67 -1.96 1.87 -0.68
CA TYR A 67 -2.26 2.60 -1.90
C TYR A 67 -2.72 1.68 -3.03
N SER A 68 -2.13 1.81 -4.22
CA SER A 68 -2.55 1.09 -5.42
C SER A 68 -2.37 -0.42 -5.37
N ALA A 69 -1.65 -0.98 -4.39
CA ALA A 69 -1.68 -2.42 -4.16
C ALA A 69 -3.09 -2.93 -3.82
N SER A 70 -3.99 -2.06 -3.35
CA SER A 70 -5.44 -2.32 -3.20
C SER A 70 -6.11 -2.83 -4.48
N LYS A 71 -5.62 -2.37 -5.64
CA LYS A 71 -6.21 -2.68 -6.95
C LYS A 71 -6.24 -4.18 -7.25
N THR A 72 -5.24 -4.91 -6.81
CA THR A 72 -5.18 -6.37 -7.00
C THR A 72 -6.31 -7.08 -6.24
N TYR A 73 -6.68 -6.59 -5.06
CA TYR A 73 -7.81 -7.14 -4.31
C TYR A 73 -9.14 -6.87 -5.02
N THR A 74 -9.32 -5.69 -5.60
CA THR A 74 -10.48 -5.36 -6.43
C THR A 74 -10.54 -6.25 -7.67
N SER A 75 -9.40 -6.50 -8.32
CA SER A 75 -9.28 -7.43 -9.43
C SER A 75 -9.71 -8.84 -9.03
N LEU A 76 -9.21 -9.35 -7.89
CA LEU A 76 -9.60 -10.68 -7.39
C LEU A 76 -11.10 -10.78 -7.10
N ALA A 77 -11.74 -9.71 -6.61
CA ALA A 77 -13.19 -9.69 -6.44
C ALA A 77 -13.95 -9.87 -7.77
N ILE A 78 -13.49 -9.21 -8.84
CA ILE A 78 -14.03 -9.43 -10.19
C ILE A 78 -13.78 -10.87 -10.67
N GLY A 79 -12.60 -11.42 -10.36
CA GLY A 79 -12.28 -12.81 -10.68
C GLY A 79 -13.23 -13.82 -10.01
N PHE A 80 -13.56 -13.62 -8.74
CA PHE A 80 -14.56 -14.43 -8.05
C PHE A 80 -15.96 -14.27 -8.66
N LEU A 81 -16.39 -13.03 -8.95
CA LEU A 81 -17.67 -12.78 -9.60
C LEU A 81 -17.76 -13.48 -10.95
N ALA A 82 -16.70 -13.45 -11.74
CA ALA A 82 -16.67 -14.11 -13.05
C ALA A 82 -16.71 -15.64 -12.92
N ASP A 83 -16.00 -16.21 -11.95
CA ASP A 83 -15.99 -17.66 -11.68
C ASP A 83 -17.35 -18.16 -11.16
N GLU A 84 -18.02 -17.33 -10.35
CA GLU A 84 -19.38 -17.59 -9.82
C GLU A 84 -20.50 -17.35 -10.86
N GLY A 85 -20.17 -16.82 -12.05
CA GLY A 85 -21.12 -16.52 -13.11
C GLY A 85 -21.98 -15.28 -12.87
N GLY A 86 -21.54 -14.39 -11.94
CA GLY A 86 -22.19 -13.12 -11.66
C GLY A 86 -21.98 -12.06 -12.73
N LEU A 87 -20.89 -12.18 -13.50
CA LEU A 87 -20.58 -11.36 -14.68
C LEU A 87 -19.62 -12.11 -15.61
N THR A 88 -19.41 -11.55 -16.81
CA THR A 88 -18.29 -11.93 -17.68
C THR A 88 -17.34 -10.75 -17.87
N LEU A 89 -16.07 -11.03 -18.16
CA LEU A 89 -15.07 -9.95 -18.37
C LEU A 89 -15.39 -9.10 -19.61
N ASP A 90 -16.18 -9.63 -20.55
CA ASP A 90 -16.57 -8.95 -21.78
C ASP A 90 -17.91 -8.24 -21.67
N ASP A 91 -18.57 -8.29 -20.51
CA ASP A 91 -19.79 -7.53 -20.24
C ASP A 91 -19.54 -6.02 -20.35
N SER A 92 -20.55 -5.29 -20.77
CA SER A 92 -20.56 -3.82 -20.75
C SER A 92 -20.45 -3.32 -19.31
N ALA A 93 -19.44 -2.50 -19.02
CA ALA A 93 -19.31 -1.87 -17.71
C ALA A 93 -20.54 -1.00 -17.37
N GLY A 94 -21.17 -0.37 -18.38
CA GLY A 94 -22.34 0.46 -18.20
C GLY A 94 -23.58 -0.32 -17.74
N ASP A 95 -23.73 -1.56 -18.18
CA ASP A 95 -24.87 -2.39 -17.78
C ASP A 95 -24.84 -2.69 -16.27
N HIS A 96 -23.66 -2.98 -15.73
CA HIS A 96 -23.49 -3.20 -14.29
C HIS A 96 -23.60 -1.91 -13.46
N LEU A 97 -23.15 -0.77 -14.01
CA LEU A 97 -23.17 0.52 -13.32
C LEU A 97 -24.48 1.29 -13.49
N GLY A 98 -25.39 0.81 -14.35
CA GLY A 98 -26.67 1.44 -14.63
C GLY A 98 -26.55 2.77 -15.37
N VAL A 99 -25.52 2.95 -16.22
CA VAL A 99 -25.26 4.17 -16.98
C VAL A 99 -24.98 3.88 -18.46
N PRO A 100 -25.25 4.83 -19.38
CA PRO A 100 -24.88 4.69 -20.78
C PRO A 100 -23.39 4.39 -20.97
N ASN A 101 -23.07 3.51 -21.92
CA ASN A 101 -21.72 3.14 -22.29
C ASN A 101 -21.58 3.14 -23.83
N PRO A 102 -21.63 4.32 -24.48
CA PRO A 102 -21.68 4.43 -25.94
C PRO A 102 -20.38 3.94 -26.62
N HIS A 103 -19.29 3.83 -25.88
CA HIS A 103 -17.98 3.43 -26.40
C HIS A 103 -17.68 1.95 -26.24
N GLY A 104 -18.57 1.17 -25.61
CA GLY A 104 -18.40 -0.28 -25.43
C GLY A 104 -17.24 -0.64 -24.49
N ILE A 105 -17.00 0.15 -23.45
CA ILE A 105 -16.02 -0.16 -22.42
C ILE A 105 -16.49 -1.38 -21.63
N THR A 106 -15.68 -2.45 -21.61
CA THR A 106 -15.98 -3.69 -20.90
C THR A 106 -15.33 -3.74 -19.53
N VAL A 107 -15.74 -4.71 -18.70
CA VAL A 107 -15.06 -5.02 -17.43
C VAL A 107 -13.58 -5.32 -17.66
N ARG A 108 -13.24 -6.03 -18.74
CA ARG A 108 -11.85 -6.30 -19.15
C ARG A 108 -11.05 -5.03 -19.40
N HIS A 109 -11.64 -4.05 -20.10
CA HIS A 109 -10.96 -2.76 -20.34
C HIS A 109 -10.68 -2.00 -19.05
N LEU A 110 -11.58 -2.07 -18.05
CA LEU A 110 -11.34 -1.50 -16.73
C LEU A 110 -10.21 -2.22 -16.00
N LEU A 111 -10.18 -3.57 -16.02
CA LEU A 111 -9.14 -4.40 -15.39
C LEU A 111 -7.75 -4.13 -15.99
N ALA A 112 -7.66 -4.04 -17.30
CA ALA A 112 -6.41 -3.85 -18.02
C ALA A 112 -5.97 -2.39 -18.15
N MET A 113 -6.74 -1.44 -17.60
CA MET A 113 -6.49 0.02 -17.72
C MET A 113 -6.30 0.50 -19.16
N ASN A 114 -7.03 -0.09 -20.10
CA ASN A 114 -7.01 0.26 -21.52
C ASN A 114 -8.39 0.71 -22.02
N THR A 115 -9.06 1.52 -21.21
CA THR A 115 -10.38 2.10 -21.52
C THR A 115 -10.34 3.10 -22.70
N GLY A 116 -9.15 3.48 -23.18
CA GLY A 116 -8.94 4.41 -24.28
C GLY A 116 -8.86 5.88 -23.85
N HIS A 117 -9.06 6.21 -22.58
CA HIS A 117 -8.90 7.58 -22.08
C HIS A 117 -7.42 7.96 -21.98
N SER A 118 -7.12 9.25 -22.25
CA SER A 118 -5.81 9.83 -21.92
C SER A 118 -5.68 10.14 -20.42
N ALA A 119 -4.46 10.42 -19.96
CA ALA A 119 -4.20 10.81 -18.57
C ALA A 119 -5.01 12.05 -18.16
N GLU A 120 -5.07 13.08 -19.03
CA GLU A 120 -5.81 14.32 -18.79
C GLU A 120 -7.33 14.10 -18.71
N GLN A 121 -7.86 13.11 -19.43
CA GLN A 121 -9.27 12.73 -19.35
C GLN A 121 -9.58 12.01 -18.05
N ILE A 122 -8.66 11.16 -17.58
CA ILE A 122 -8.79 10.42 -16.32
C ILE A 122 -8.84 11.39 -15.12
N GLU A 123 -8.04 12.46 -15.14
CA GLU A 123 -8.04 13.48 -14.10
C GLU A 123 -9.39 14.25 -13.98
N GLN A 124 -10.21 14.23 -15.02
CA GLN A 124 -11.54 14.88 -15.01
C GLN A 124 -12.60 14.03 -14.31
N VAL A 125 -12.33 12.73 -14.07
CA VAL A 125 -13.24 11.85 -13.34
C VAL A 125 -13.18 12.18 -11.86
N GLY A 126 -14.21 12.77 -11.31
CA GLY A 126 -14.29 13.10 -9.88
C GLY A 126 -14.45 11.87 -8.98
N ASP A 127 -15.27 12.00 -7.94
CA ASP A 127 -15.49 10.93 -6.95
C ASP A 127 -16.46 9.83 -7.43
N ASP A 128 -17.29 10.13 -8.43
CA ASP A 128 -18.20 9.15 -9.03
C ASP A 128 -17.51 8.43 -10.19
N PRO A 129 -17.13 7.15 -10.03
CA PRO A 129 -16.41 6.41 -11.06
C PRO A 129 -17.24 6.15 -12.32
N ARG A 130 -18.58 6.29 -12.26
CA ARG A 130 -19.48 6.14 -13.41
C ARG A 130 -19.25 7.24 -14.46
N MET A 131 -18.71 8.38 -14.03
CA MET A 131 -18.37 9.50 -14.91
C MET A 131 -17.30 9.15 -15.94
N LEU A 132 -16.47 8.10 -15.68
CA LEU A 132 -15.50 7.60 -16.64
C LEU A 132 -16.20 7.18 -17.97
N LEU A 133 -17.38 6.57 -17.90
CA LEU A 133 -18.11 6.11 -19.09
C LEU A 133 -18.81 7.24 -19.85
N ALA A 134 -18.93 8.41 -19.25
CA ALA A 134 -19.52 9.61 -19.87
C ALA A 134 -18.51 10.45 -20.66
N ILE A 135 -17.21 10.22 -20.48
CA ILE A 135 -16.14 10.94 -21.17
C ILE A 135 -15.82 10.18 -22.48
N ASP A 136 -15.83 10.89 -23.60
CA ASP A 136 -15.44 10.32 -24.89
C ASP A 136 -13.96 9.96 -24.89
N PRO A 137 -13.56 8.67 -24.99
CA PRO A 137 -12.15 8.31 -24.92
C PRO A 137 -11.37 8.79 -26.15
N ALA A 138 -10.14 9.26 -25.92
CA ALA A 138 -9.26 9.76 -26.97
C ALA A 138 -8.81 8.65 -27.95
N HIS A 139 -8.84 7.40 -27.50
CA HIS A 139 -8.45 6.21 -28.25
C HIS A 139 -9.55 5.15 -28.18
N ALA A 140 -9.53 4.20 -29.10
CA ALA A 140 -10.45 3.07 -29.04
C ALA A 140 -10.20 2.23 -27.76
N PRO A 141 -11.24 1.81 -27.02
CA PRO A 141 -11.08 0.88 -25.91
C PRO A 141 -10.28 -0.37 -26.33
N GLY A 142 -9.35 -0.80 -25.47
CA GLY A 142 -8.43 -1.90 -25.73
C GLY A 142 -7.13 -1.51 -26.44
N SER A 143 -7.00 -0.29 -26.98
CA SER A 143 -5.85 0.11 -27.83
C SER A 143 -4.81 1.00 -27.15
N HIS A 144 -5.13 1.58 -25.99
CA HIS A 144 -4.26 2.55 -25.32
C HIS A 144 -4.27 2.33 -23.80
N PHE A 145 -3.10 2.18 -23.22
CA PHE A 145 -2.92 2.11 -21.78
C PHE A 145 -2.77 3.51 -21.21
N ALA A 146 -3.56 3.80 -20.18
CA ALA A 146 -3.31 4.92 -19.28
C ALA A 146 -3.64 4.48 -17.87
N TYR A 147 -2.73 4.71 -16.91
CA TYR A 147 -2.95 4.30 -15.52
C TYR A 147 -4.19 5.00 -14.95
N ASN A 148 -5.20 4.21 -14.58
CA ASN A 148 -6.58 4.67 -14.43
C ASN A 148 -7.18 4.20 -13.09
N SER A 149 -7.00 4.97 -12.02
CA SER A 149 -7.61 4.67 -10.71
C SER A 149 -9.14 4.77 -10.73
N PRO A 150 -9.80 5.72 -11.43
CA PRO A 150 -11.24 5.68 -11.65
C PRO A 150 -11.76 4.37 -12.26
N ALA A 151 -11.02 3.75 -13.20
CA ALA A 151 -11.41 2.45 -13.74
C ALA A 151 -11.47 1.36 -12.66
N THR A 152 -10.49 1.32 -11.77
CA THR A 152 -10.52 0.38 -10.64
C THR A 152 -11.63 0.71 -9.64
N HIS A 153 -11.88 2.00 -9.40
CA HIS A 153 -13.00 2.39 -8.54
C HIS A 153 -14.36 2.02 -9.15
N ALA A 154 -14.48 2.08 -10.48
CA ALA A 154 -15.64 1.55 -11.20
C ALA A 154 -15.81 0.03 -11.02
N LEU A 155 -14.69 -0.74 -10.99
CA LEU A 155 -14.76 -2.18 -10.67
C LEU A 155 -15.26 -2.42 -9.23
N SER A 156 -14.84 -1.62 -8.25
CA SER A 156 -15.39 -1.69 -6.88
C SER A 156 -16.89 -1.39 -6.85
N ALA A 157 -17.31 -0.37 -7.61
CA ALA A 157 -18.74 -0.06 -7.78
C ALA A 157 -19.53 -1.21 -8.44
N ILE A 158 -18.95 -1.90 -9.42
CA ILE A 158 -19.56 -3.08 -10.07
C ILE A 158 -19.73 -4.22 -9.06
N VAL A 159 -18.71 -4.49 -8.21
CA VAL A 159 -18.86 -5.50 -7.15
C VAL A 159 -20.05 -5.17 -6.28
N THR A 160 -20.15 -3.93 -5.78
CA THR A 160 -21.28 -3.51 -4.94
C THR A 160 -22.62 -3.58 -5.68
N ALA A 161 -22.67 -3.18 -6.95
CA ALA A 161 -23.91 -3.20 -7.74
C ALA A 161 -24.40 -4.63 -8.00
N VAL A 162 -23.50 -5.58 -8.25
CA VAL A 162 -23.86 -6.98 -8.55
C VAL A 162 -24.23 -7.75 -7.27
N THR A 163 -23.52 -7.49 -6.16
CA THR A 163 -23.66 -8.31 -4.94
C THR A 163 -24.52 -7.69 -3.87
N GLY A 164 -24.62 -6.36 -3.82
CA GLY A 164 -25.19 -5.59 -2.72
C GLY A 164 -24.23 -5.41 -1.53
N ASP A 165 -23.05 -6.02 -1.58
CA ASP A 165 -22.04 -5.97 -0.52
C ASP A 165 -20.97 -4.92 -0.83
N ALA A 166 -20.35 -4.34 0.20
CA ALA A 166 -19.10 -3.60 0.07
C ALA A 166 -17.97 -4.55 -0.39
N LEU A 167 -16.96 -4.03 -1.07
CA LEU A 167 -15.85 -4.82 -1.62
C LEU A 167 -15.17 -5.72 -0.59
N THR A 168 -14.85 -5.18 0.60
CA THR A 168 -14.21 -5.96 1.68
C THR A 168 -15.14 -7.02 2.26
N ALA A 169 -16.43 -6.72 2.38
CA ALA A 169 -17.44 -7.67 2.83
C ALA A 169 -17.59 -8.85 1.85
N TYR A 170 -17.59 -8.57 0.53
CA TYR A 170 -17.59 -9.59 -0.50
C TYR A 170 -16.33 -10.44 -0.52
N LEU A 171 -15.15 -9.81 -0.34
CA LEU A 171 -13.86 -10.50 -0.30
C LEU A 171 -13.66 -11.33 0.98
N ARG A 172 -14.29 -10.98 2.08
CA ARG A 172 -14.05 -11.61 3.38
C ARG A 172 -14.14 -13.12 3.32
N PRO A 173 -15.27 -13.76 2.98
CA PRO A 173 -15.39 -15.22 2.98
C PRO A 173 -14.63 -15.90 1.83
N ARG A 174 -14.28 -15.17 0.77
CA ARG A 174 -13.67 -15.71 -0.45
C ARG A 174 -12.16 -15.65 -0.46
N LEU A 175 -11.60 -14.59 0.12
CA LEU A 175 -10.17 -14.28 0.07
C LEU A 175 -9.58 -14.05 1.47
N LEU A 176 -10.15 -13.11 2.23
CA LEU A 176 -9.50 -12.65 3.46
C LEU A 176 -9.49 -13.75 4.53
N ASP A 177 -10.62 -14.35 4.83
CA ASP A 177 -10.71 -15.44 5.81
C ASP A 177 -9.91 -16.69 5.39
N PRO A 178 -9.97 -17.19 4.13
CA PRO A 178 -9.13 -18.28 3.67
C PRO A 178 -7.63 -18.02 3.76
N LEU A 179 -7.20 -16.77 3.51
CA LEU A 179 -5.81 -16.38 3.69
C LEU A 179 -5.43 -16.14 5.16
N GLY A 180 -6.40 -16.10 6.08
CA GLY A 180 -6.17 -15.73 7.48
C GLY A 180 -5.85 -14.26 7.66
N ILE A 181 -6.30 -13.41 6.75
CA ILE A 181 -6.24 -11.95 6.86
C ILE A 181 -7.37 -11.50 7.79
N GLY A 182 -7.02 -10.81 8.88
CA GLY A 182 -7.98 -10.33 9.85
C GLY A 182 -8.95 -9.28 9.31
N ASP A 183 -9.68 -8.65 10.21
CA ASP A 183 -10.55 -7.54 9.85
C ASP A 183 -9.70 -6.36 9.38
N ARG A 184 -9.85 -5.98 8.12
CA ARG A 184 -9.06 -4.92 7.47
C ARG A 184 -9.99 -3.86 6.92
N TRP A 185 -9.58 -2.62 7.09
CA TRP A 185 -10.37 -1.46 6.68
C TRP A 185 -9.94 -0.94 5.31
N MET A 186 -10.94 -0.52 4.54
CA MET A 186 -10.75 0.19 3.27
C MET A 186 -11.49 1.52 3.34
N SER A 187 -10.81 2.62 2.99
CA SER A 187 -11.46 3.94 2.91
C SER A 187 -12.51 3.97 1.80
N SER A 188 -13.47 4.87 1.94
CA SER A 188 -14.53 5.06 0.93
C SER A 188 -14.35 6.37 0.18
N ARG A 189 -14.78 6.39 -1.09
CA ARG A 189 -14.85 7.57 -1.94
C ARG A 189 -16.20 7.57 -2.65
N GLY A 190 -16.93 8.70 -2.55
CA GLY A 190 -18.28 8.77 -3.14
C GLY A 190 -19.25 7.71 -2.60
N GLY A 191 -19.08 7.25 -1.34
CA GLY A 191 -19.91 6.23 -0.71
C GLY A 191 -19.60 4.78 -1.11
N ILE A 192 -18.56 4.55 -1.91
CA ILE A 192 -18.09 3.23 -2.36
C ILE A 192 -16.70 2.98 -1.77
N GLU A 193 -16.43 1.77 -1.29
CA GLU A 193 -15.06 1.42 -0.85
C GLU A 193 -14.05 1.66 -1.97
N HIS A 194 -12.97 2.41 -1.62
CA HIS A 194 -12.00 2.89 -2.60
C HIS A 194 -11.01 1.80 -2.99
N GLY A 195 -11.51 0.79 -3.73
CA GLY A 195 -10.74 -0.36 -4.18
C GLY A 195 -9.50 -0.03 -5.00
N ALA A 196 -9.39 1.22 -5.49
CA ALA A 196 -8.21 1.70 -6.21
C ALA A 196 -7.02 2.06 -5.31
N SER A 197 -7.24 2.34 -4.00
CA SER A 197 -6.18 2.94 -3.19
C SER A 197 -6.37 2.85 -1.67
N GLY A 198 -7.53 2.45 -1.17
CA GLY A 198 -7.94 2.71 0.21
C GLY A 198 -7.64 1.61 1.24
N PHE A 199 -7.05 0.48 0.85
CA PHE A 199 -6.90 -0.67 1.73
C PHE A 199 -5.73 -0.47 2.71
N HIS A 200 -5.97 -0.85 3.99
CA HIS A 200 -4.95 -0.90 5.03
C HIS A 200 -4.64 -2.35 5.36
N LEU A 201 -3.40 -2.75 5.12
CA LEU A 201 -2.91 -4.12 5.23
C LEU A 201 -1.59 -4.16 5.97
N THR A 202 -1.31 -5.28 6.65
CA THR A 202 0.04 -5.55 7.16
C THR A 202 0.95 -6.09 6.03
N VAL A 203 2.25 -6.09 6.26
CA VAL A 203 3.18 -6.75 5.34
C VAL A 203 2.94 -8.26 5.25
N ASP A 204 2.45 -8.90 6.32
CA ASP A 204 2.03 -10.31 6.35
C ASP A 204 0.81 -10.56 5.44
N ASP A 205 -0.18 -9.65 5.44
CA ASP A 205 -1.36 -9.74 4.56
C ASP A 205 -0.96 -9.66 3.07
N LEU A 206 -0.04 -8.74 2.73
CA LEU A 206 0.52 -8.64 1.38
C LEU A 206 1.26 -9.92 1.00
N ALA A 207 2.07 -10.47 1.90
CA ALA A 207 2.81 -11.71 1.67
C ALA A 207 1.88 -12.90 1.44
N ARG A 208 0.82 -13.07 2.24
CA ARG A 208 -0.18 -14.14 2.07
C ARG A 208 -0.84 -14.09 0.70
N THR A 209 -1.24 -12.90 0.29
CA THR A 209 -1.84 -12.69 -1.04
C THR A 209 -0.84 -12.99 -2.16
N ALA A 210 0.40 -12.53 -2.03
CA ALA A 210 1.44 -12.79 -3.02
C ALA A 210 1.85 -14.28 -3.09
N ILE A 211 1.90 -15.00 -1.94
CA ILE A 211 2.13 -16.46 -1.89
C ILE A 211 0.99 -17.19 -2.59
N MET A 212 -0.26 -16.84 -2.31
CA MET A 212 -1.43 -17.42 -2.98
C MET A 212 -1.33 -17.23 -4.50
N LEU A 213 -1.00 -16.02 -4.96
CA LEU A 213 -0.85 -15.72 -6.37
C LEU A 213 0.34 -16.46 -7.01
N SER A 214 1.47 -16.60 -6.31
CA SER A 214 2.65 -17.37 -6.76
C SER A 214 2.33 -18.83 -7.01
N HIS A 215 1.38 -19.38 -6.27
CA HIS A 215 0.94 -20.77 -6.37
C HIS A 215 -0.35 -20.96 -7.18
N GLY A 216 -0.63 -20.06 -8.16
CA GLY A 216 -1.80 -20.20 -9.03
C GLY A 216 -3.15 -20.15 -8.32
N GLY A 217 -3.23 -19.40 -7.23
CA GLY A 217 -4.45 -19.25 -6.43
C GLY A 217 -4.56 -20.24 -5.27
N VAL A 218 -3.57 -21.09 -5.05
CA VAL A 218 -3.54 -22.06 -3.94
C VAL A 218 -2.88 -21.45 -2.70
N PHE A 219 -3.52 -21.63 -1.55
CA PHE A 219 -2.95 -21.25 -0.25
C PHE A 219 -3.25 -22.33 0.81
N ALA A 220 -2.24 -22.72 1.57
CA ALA A 220 -2.34 -23.76 2.60
C ALA A 220 -2.99 -25.09 2.10
N GLY A 221 -2.76 -25.42 0.83
CA GLY A 221 -3.27 -26.64 0.19
C GLY A 221 -4.70 -26.55 -0.34
N ALA A 222 -5.37 -25.38 -0.26
CA ALA A 222 -6.70 -25.14 -0.80
C ALA A 222 -6.65 -24.15 -1.97
N GLN A 223 -7.49 -24.36 -3.01
CA GLN A 223 -7.73 -23.36 -4.05
C GLN A 223 -8.53 -22.22 -3.44
N VAL A 224 -7.94 -21.05 -3.29
CA VAL A 224 -8.56 -19.85 -2.74
C VAL A 224 -9.05 -18.95 -3.87
N ALA A 225 -8.19 -18.59 -4.82
CA ALA A 225 -8.61 -17.83 -6.01
C ALA A 225 -8.70 -18.76 -7.24
N PRO A 226 -9.63 -18.49 -8.19
CA PRO A 226 -9.74 -19.31 -9.38
C PRO A 226 -8.45 -19.35 -10.19
N ALA A 227 -7.93 -20.56 -10.45
CA ALA A 227 -6.63 -20.73 -11.12
C ALA A 227 -6.56 -20.04 -12.48
N TRP A 228 -7.65 -20.15 -13.28
CA TRP A 228 -7.75 -19.51 -14.59
C TRP A 228 -7.63 -17.98 -14.48
N TYR A 229 -8.22 -17.40 -13.43
CA TYR A 229 -8.17 -15.95 -13.25
C TYR A 229 -6.78 -15.48 -12.81
N VAL A 230 -6.10 -16.23 -11.96
CA VAL A 230 -4.72 -15.90 -11.56
C VAL A 230 -3.77 -15.96 -12.76
N GLU A 231 -3.96 -16.92 -13.68
CA GLU A 231 -3.23 -16.97 -14.95
C GLU A 231 -3.51 -15.72 -15.80
N GLU A 232 -4.78 -15.38 -16.01
CA GLU A 232 -5.20 -14.20 -16.78
C GLU A 232 -4.72 -12.88 -16.13
N LEU A 233 -4.82 -12.77 -14.80
CA LEU A 233 -4.40 -11.60 -14.05
C LEU A 233 -2.94 -11.26 -14.29
N SER A 234 -2.08 -12.27 -14.39
CA SER A 234 -0.64 -12.09 -14.54
C SER A 234 -0.16 -11.88 -15.98
N ARG A 235 -1.04 -12.00 -16.99
CA ARG A 235 -0.70 -11.74 -18.40
C ARG A 235 -0.50 -10.26 -18.67
N ALA A 236 0.32 -9.93 -19.68
CA ALA A 236 0.43 -8.56 -20.18
C ALA A 236 -0.75 -8.27 -21.12
N TRP A 237 -1.81 -7.69 -20.59
CA TRP A 237 -3.00 -7.27 -21.34
C TRP A 237 -2.84 -5.91 -22.00
N SER A 238 -1.97 -5.06 -21.44
CA SER A 238 -1.68 -3.73 -21.96
C SER A 238 -0.18 -3.53 -22.09
N ASP A 239 0.21 -2.93 -23.20
CA ASP A 239 1.58 -2.47 -23.45
C ASP A 239 1.79 -1.15 -22.69
N THR A 240 2.84 -1.10 -21.88
CA THR A 240 3.19 0.05 -21.04
C THR A 240 4.54 0.65 -21.42
N ALA A 241 5.10 0.30 -22.58
CA ALA A 241 6.43 0.74 -23.00
C ALA A 241 6.57 2.27 -23.09
N VAL A 242 5.46 2.98 -23.30
CA VAL A 242 5.40 4.44 -23.37
C VAL A 242 4.88 5.10 -22.10
N PHE A 243 4.66 4.32 -21.03
CA PHE A 243 4.19 4.87 -19.75
C PHE A 243 5.29 5.70 -19.10
N ASP A 244 4.96 6.97 -18.81
CA ASP A 244 5.83 7.90 -18.09
C ASP A 244 5.73 7.63 -16.58
N GLY A 245 6.29 6.51 -16.16
CA GLY A 245 6.33 6.07 -14.76
C GLY A 245 7.53 6.64 -14.00
N PRO A 246 7.80 6.11 -12.79
CA PRO A 246 8.98 6.50 -12.04
C PRO A 246 10.25 6.41 -12.89
N PRO A 247 11.12 7.43 -12.84
CA PRO A 247 12.29 7.49 -13.71
C PRO A 247 13.28 6.37 -13.40
N ALA A 248 13.80 5.72 -14.45
CA ALA A 248 14.91 4.80 -14.36
C ALA A 248 16.23 5.52 -14.71
N ALA A 249 17.36 5.03 -14.21
CA ALA A 249 18.66 5.53 -14.60
C ALA A 249 18.92 5.26 -16.09
N SER A 250 19.80 6.06 -16.72
CA SER A 250 20.13 5.89 -18.13
C SER A 250 20.66 4.48 -18.40
N GLY A 251 20.02 3.77 -19.32
CA GLY A 251 20.38 2.38 -19.66
C GLY A 251 19.76 1.31 -18.74
N GLU A 252 19.02 1.70 -17.72
CA GLU A 252 18.26 0.79 -16.87
C GLU A 252 16.88 0.50 -17.48
N VAL A 253 16.39 -0.73 -17.30
CA VAL A 253 15.01 -1.08 -17.65
C VAL A 253 14.07 -0.41 -16.64
N ASN A 254 13.11 0.36 -17.13
CA ASN A 254 12.02 0.86 -16.30
C ASN A 254 11.05 -0.29 -16.00
N ASP A 255 10.90 -0.65 -14.73
CA ASP A 255 10.07 -1.78 -14.30
C ASP A 255 8.55 -1.54 -14.52
N TRP A 256 8.14 -0.33 -14.84
CA TRP A 256 6.76 -0.01 -15.25
C TRP A 256 6.53 -0.06 -16.76
N SER A 257 7.56 -0.30 -17.57
CA SER A 257 7.46 -0.45 -19.04
C SER A 257 7.30 -1.91 -19.50
N LEU A 258 7.13 -2.86 -18.58
CA LEU A 258 7.14 -4.30 -18.89
C LEU A 258 5.75 -4.90 -19.12
N GLY A 259 4.71 -4.07 -19.13
CA GLY A 259 3.32 -4.45 -19.35
C GLY A 259 2.47 -4.42 -18.08
N TYR A 260 1.16 -4.44 -18.28
CA TYR A 260 0.15 -4.42 -17.23
C TYR A 260 -0.85 -5.55 -17.41
N GLY A 261 -1.16 -6.24 -16.32
CA GLY A 261 -2.14 -7.31 -16.28
C GLY A 261 -3.51 -6.82 -15.82
N TYR A 262 -4.27 -7.68 -15.12
CA TYR A 262 -5.50 -7.25 -14.46
C TYR A 262 -5.18 -6.70 -13.07
N GLN A 263 -4.86 -5.40 -13.01
CA GLN A 263 -4.54 -4.64 -11.80
C GLN A 263 -3.25 -5.12 -11.10
N VAL A 264 -2.29 -5.59 -11.89
CA VAL A 264 -0.91 -5.91 -11.48
C VAL A 264 0.06 -5.41 -12.54
N TRP A 265 1.23 -4.97 -12.12
CA TRP A 265 2.34 -4.64 -13.01
C TRP A 265 3.17 -5.88 -13.32
N ARG A 266 3.54 -6.04 -14.58
CA ARG A 266 4.55 -7.04 -14.96
C ARG A 266 5.91 -6.60 -14.42
N GLY A 267 6.77 -7.55 -14.13
CA GLY A 267 8.14 -7.34 -13.64
C GLY A 267 9.13 -8.21 -14.40
N ARG A 268 10.42 -8.03 -14.12
CA ARG A 268 11.52 -8.79 -14.74
C ARG A 268 11.44 -10.30 -14.45
N HIS A 269 10.96 -10.67 -13.26
CA HIS A 269 10.93 -12.04 -12.78
C HIS A 269 9.50 -12.51 -12.44
N GLY A 270 8.47 -11.82 -12.92
CA GLY A 270 7.09 -12.16 -12.62
C GLY A 270 6.17 -10.95 -12.70
N PHE A 271 5.42 -10.69 -11.64
CA PHE A 271 4.49 -9.57 -11.53
C PHE A 271 4.40 -9.07 -10.08
N ARG A 272 3.73 -7.95 -9.88
CA ARG A 272 3.64 -7.37 -8.54
C ARG A 272 2.35 -6.60 -8.29
N LEU A 273 1.90 -6.63 -7.04
CA LEU A 273 1.06 -5.62 -6.42
C LEU A 273 1.96 -4.40 -6.22
N ASP A 274 1.47 -3.22 -6.57
CA ASP A 274 2.29 -2.00 -6.60
C ASP A 274 1.49 -0.81 -6.08
N GLY A 275 1.99 -0.17 -5.05
CA GLY A 275 1.39 1.00 -4.43
C GLY A 275 2.38 2.17 -4.32
N ALA A 276 1.83 3.37 -4.34
CA ALA A 276 2.61 4.61 -4.23
C ALA A 276 3.54 4.59 -3.02
N ALA A 277 4.66 5.30 -3.13
CA ALA A 277 5.69 5.40 -2.11
C ALA A 277 6.38 4.06 -1.74
N GLY A 278 6.23 3.01 -2.56
CA GLY A 278 6.93 1.74 -2.36
C GLY A 278 6.17 0.74 -1.49
N GLN A 279 4.88 0.54 -1.79
CA GLN A 279 4.09 -0.56 -1.21
C GLN A 279 4.09 -1.72 -2.20
N PHE A 280 4.79 -2.80 -1.91
CA PHE A 280 5.01 -3.88 -2.87
C PHE A 280 4.61 -5.26 -2.35
N GLY A 281 4.02 -6.06 -3.25
CA GLY A 281 3.92 -7.51 -3.13
C GLY A 281 4.49 -8.13 -4.40
N LEU A 282 5.80 -8.44 -4.44
CA LEU A 282 6.43 -9.06 -5.59
C LEU A 282 6.14 -10.56 -5.60
N VAL A 283 5.71 -11.05 -6.75
CA VAL A 283 5.41 -12.45 -7.03
C VAL A 283 6.39 -12.94 -8.10
N LEU A 284 7.32 -13.81 -7.71
CA LEU A 284 8.42 -14.28 -8.53
C LEU A 284 8.33 -15.81 -8.70
N PRO A 285 7.40 -16.31 -9.56
CA PRO A 285 7.05 -17.75 -9.61
C PRO A 285 8.22 -18.65 -10.00
N GLU A 286 9.12 -18.20 -10.88
CA GLU A 286 10.28 -18.98 -11.31
C GLU A 286 11.25 -19.29 -10.18
N HIS A 287 11.27 -18.48 -9.13
CA HIS A 287 12.11 -18.64 -7.94
C HIS A 287 11.34 -19.18 -6.73
N ASP A 288 10.01 -19.39 -6.89
CA ASP A 288 9.07 -19.63 -5.79
C ASP A 288 9.31 -18.68 -4.60
N LEU A 289 9.51 -17.39 -4.94
CA LEU A 289 9.93 -16.32 -4.05
C LEU A 289 8.89 -15.20 -4.04
N VAL A 290 8.63 -14.69 -2.85
CA VAL A 290 7.75 -13.54 -2.59
C VAL A 290 8.52 -12.51 -1.75
N ILE A 291 8.38 -11.23 -2.12
CA ILE A 291 8.88 -10.10 -1.34
C ILE A 291 7.70 -9.18 -1.07
N ALA A 292 7.26 -9.09 0.18
CA ALA A 292 6.28 -8.10 0.62
C ALA A 292 7.01 -6.96 1.34
N TYR A 293 6.68 -5.73 0.98
CA TYR A 293 7.41 -4.56 1.46
C TYR A 293 6.49 -3.35 1.61
N GLN A 294 6.72 -2.60 2.67
CA GLN A 294 6.13 -1.29 2.91
C GLN A 294 7.26 -0.30 3.18
N GLY A 295 7.19 0.89 2.59
CA GLY A 295 8.21 1.92 2.72
C GLY A 295 7.66 3.30 2.36
N ALA A 296 8.55 4.30 2.35
CA ALA A 296 8.20 5.69 2.07
C ALA A 296 9.27 6.37 1.20
N THR A 297 9.27 6.03 -0.09
CA THR A 297 10.17 6.67 -1.06
C THR A 297 9.46 7.06 -2.34
N LEU A 298 9.88 8.16 -2.96
CA LEU A 298 9.47 8.53 -4.32
C LEU A 298 10.35 7.84 -5.37
N ASP A 299 11.56 7.38 -5.00
CA ASP A 299 12.43 6.58 -5.89
C ASP A 299 12.09 5.08 -5.76
N THR A 300 10.89 4.72 -6.20
CA THR A 300 10.43 3.34 -6.16
C THR A 300 11.19 2.41 -7.12
N GLN A 301 11.79 2.97 -8.18
CA GLN A 301 12.68 2.22 -9.07
C GLN A 301 13.96 1.79 -8.35
N ALA A 302 14.52 2.63 -7.47
CA ALA A 302 15.68 2.26 -6.64
C ALA A 302 15.34 1.12 -5.67
N THR A 303 14.13 1.13 -5.09
CA THR A 303 13.67 0.03 -4.23
C THR A 303 13.61 -1.29 -5.02
N LEU A 304 13.02 -1.29 -6.23
CA LEU A 304 13.00 -2.47 -7.08
C LEU A 304 14.42 -2.93 -7.46
N ARG A 305 15.33 -1.99 -7.74
CA ARG A 305 16.74 -2.29 -8.02
C ARG A 305 17.43 -3.00 -6.84
N ALA A 306 17.11 -2.61 -5.60
CA ALA A 306 17.60 -3.30 -4.41
C ALA A 306 17.09 -4.75 -4.35
N PHE A 307 15.80 -4.97 -4.66
CA PHE A 307 15.23 -6.32 -4.72
C PHE A 307 15.82 -7.15 -5.85
N TRP A 308 16.05 -6.58 -7.03
CA TRP A 308 16.68 -7.32 -8.14
C TRP A 308 18.12 -7.73 -7.82
N ALA A 309 18.87 -6.94 -7.10
CA ALA A 309 20.20 -7.33 -6.63
C ALA A 309 20.13 -8.48 -5.60
N PHE A 310 19.13 -8.48 -4.73
CA PHE A 310 18.86 -9.59 -3.80
C PHE A 310 18.47 -10.88 -4.57
N VAL A 311 17.57 -10.79 -5.55
CA VAL A 311 17.17 -11.94 -6.39
C VAL A 311 18.38 -12.53 -7.10
N ALA A 312 19.23 -11.72 -7.70
CA ALA A 312 20.46 -12.17 -8.36
C ALA A 312 21.43 -12.90 -7.40
N ALA A 313 21.47 -12.50 -6.13
CA ALA A 313 22.26 -13.21 -5.12
C ALA A 313 21.66 -14.57 -4.77
N VAL A 314 20.32 -14.69 -4.73
CA VAL A 314 19.62 -15.97 -4.55
C VAL A 314 19.85 -16.88 -5.75
N GLU A 315 19.73 -16.39 -6.98
CA GLU A 315 20.03 -17.15 -8.22
C GLU A 315 21.47 -17.67 -8.23
N THR A 316 22.42 -16.86 -7.78
CA THR A 316 23.84 -17.25 -7.70
C THR A 316 24.03 -18.40 -6.71
N ALA A 317 23.37 -18.35 -5.54
CA ALA A 317 23.44 -19.42 -4.53
C ALA A 317 22.78 -20.72 -5.04
N ASP A 318 21.63 -20.62 -5.72
CA ASP A 318 20.96 -21.76 -6.34
C ASP A 318 21.86 -22.44 -7.38
N ALA A 319 22.52 -21.65 -8.25
CA ALA A 319 23.43 -22.16 -9.27
C ALA A 319 24.69 -22.80 -8.70
N ALA A 320 25.17 -22.32 -7.54
CA ALA A 320 26.34 -22.89 -6.86
C ALA A 320 26.00 -24.22 -6.13
N GLY A 321 24.71 -24.57 -6.03
CA GLY A 321 24.26 -25.71 -5.24
C GLY A 321 24.59 -25.57 -3.75
N GLU A 322 24.70 -24.33 -3.28
CA GLU A 322 24.92 -24.00 -1.87
C GLU A 322 23.66 -24.34 -1.07
N ALA A 323 23.40 -25.64 -0.97
CA ALA A 323 22.35 -26.17 -0.13
C ALA A 323 22.71 -25.92 1.33
N ALA A 324 21.80 -25.22 2.01
CA ALA A 324 21.50 -25.35 3.43
C ALA A 324 22.68 -25.77 4.34
N GLY A 325 23.68 -24.92 4.48
CA GLY A 325 24.63 -25.04 5.61
C GLY A 325 23.90 -24.58 6.88
N ALA A 326 23.83 -25.46 7.88
CA ALA A 326 23.19 -25.21 9.15
C ALA A 326 23.79 -23.97 9.87
N GLY A 327 23.12 -22.82 9.74
CA GLY A 327 23.48 -21.60 10.41
C GLY A 327 22.24 -20.92 11.00
N SER A 328 21.63 -21.50 12.05
CA SER A 328 20.43 -20.94 12.69
C SER A 328 20.67 -19.64 13.46
N ALA A 329 21.90 -19.17 13.60
CA ALA A 329 22.24 -17.98 14.38
C ALA A 329 22.31 -16.66 13.57
N ALA A 330 22.25 -16.73 12.25
CA ALA A 330 22.58 -15.58 11.41
C ALA A 330 21.38 -14.70 11.06
N ALA A 331 20.17 -15.24 10.93
CA ALA A 331 18.98 -14.43 10.61
C ALA A 331 18.64 -13.43 11.72
N ASP A 332 18.83 -13.83 13.00
CA ASP A 332 18.66 -12.92 14.15
C ASP A 332 19.71 -11.80 14.20
N ALA A 333 20.80 -11.96 13.46
CA ALA A 333 21.87 -10.94 13.38
C ALA A 333 21.59 -9.85 12.36
N VAL A 334 20.68 -10.08 11.39
CA VAL A 334 20.24 -9.08 10.42
C VAL A 334 19.21 -8.18 11.11
N ARG A 335 19.71 -7.22 11.89
CA ARG A 335 18.86 -6.20 12.52
C ARG A 335 18.94 -4.93 11.69
N PRO A 336 17.79 -4.37 11.27
CA PRO A 336 17.80 -3.07 10.65
C PRO A 336 18.34 -2.03 11.65
N ARG A 337 19.16 -1.13 11.15
CA ARG A 337 19.51 0.09 11.86
C ARG A 337 18.26 0.94 12.03
N ASP A 338 18.20 1.77 13.06
CA ASP A 338 17.10 2.74 13.19
C ASP A 338 17.04 3.60 11.91
N SER A 339 15.87 3.69 11.28
CA SER A 339 15.64 4.51 10.07
C SER A 339 16.03 5.98 10.27
N TRP A 340 16.16 6.40 11.52
CA TRP A 340 16.68 7.71 11.90
C TRP A 340 18.10 7.99 11.41
N ASP A 341 18.94 6.98 11.27
CA ASP A 341 20.32 7.14 10.80
C ASP A 341 20.41 7.60 9.33
N ALA A 342 19.32 7.47 8.59
CA ALA A 342 19.20 7.99 7.22
C ALA A 342 18.63 9.43 7.13
N ARG A 343 18.40 10.09 8.26
CA ARG A 343 17.72 11.40 8.36
C ARG A 343 18.36 12.53 7.54
N ASP A 344 19.69 12.50 7.38
CA ASP A 344 20.40 13.54 6.63
C ASP A 344 20.02 13.56 5.15
N ARG A 345 19.35 12.50 4.67
CA ARG A 345 18.81 12.37 3.31
C ARG A 345 17.34 12.75 3.22
N LEU A 346 16.68 12.93 4.37
CA LEU A 346 15.26 13.31 4.43
C LEU A 346 15.16 14.83 4.31
N THR A 347 14.48 15.29 3.29
CA THR A 347 14.28 16.72 3.00
C THR A 347 12.80 17.08 3.03
N ILE A 348 12.51 18.32 3.39
CA ILE A 348 11.17 18.89 3.21
C ILE A 348 10.91 19.07 1.71
N MET A 349 9.81 18.54 1.23
CA MET A 349 9.36 18.80 -0.13
C MET A 349 8.72 20.19 -0.19
N ALA A 350 9.44 21.15 -0.75
CA ALA A 350 9.04 22.56 -0.76
C ALA A 350 7.72 22.81 -1.52
N GLU A 351 7.38 21.94 -2.49
CA GLU A 351 6.17 22.07 -3.31
C GLU A 351 4.93 21.44 -2.68
N ALA A 352 5.09 20.63 -1.63
CA ALA A 352 3.98 19.98 -0.97
C ALA A 352 3.30 20.96 0.01
N PRO A 353 2.01 21.21 -0.12
CA PRO A 353 1.31 22.10 0.80
C PRO A 353 1.32 21.51 2.20
N PHE A 354 1.78 22.31 3.17
CA PHE A 354 1.77 21.97 4.59
C PHE A 354 1.22 23.18 5.36
N ASP A 355 0.12 22.98 6.07
CA ASP A 355 -0.43 24.06 6.90
C ASP A 355 0.39 24.17 8.19
N ALA A 356 1.27 25.15 8.20
CA ALA A 356 2.08 25.50 9.37
C ALA A 356 1.47 26.63 10.21
N ALA A 357 0.30 27.16 9.84
CA ALA A 357 -0.34 28.22 10.58
C ALA A 357 -0.69 27.77 12.00
N GLY A 358 -0.16 28.43 13.02
CA GLY A 358 -0.36 28.06 14.42
C GLY A 358 0.51 26.90 14.93
N LEU A 359 1.40 26.32 14.11
CA LEU A 359 2.34 25.32 14.56
C LEU A 359 3.35 25.94 15.53
N THR A 360 3.56 25.29 16.69
CA THR A 360 4.57 25.67 17.67
C THR A 360 5.39 24.49 18.13
N LEU A 361 6.67 24.74 18.42
CA LEU A 361 7.58 23.77 19.01
C LEU A 361 8.26 24.42 20.23
N THR A 362 7.94 23.93 21.42
CA THR A 362 8.40 24.47 22.69
C THR A 362 9.26 23.46 23.45
N ASP A 363 10.20 23.96 24.25
CA ASP A 363 11.00 23.08 25.11
C ASP A 363 10.12 22.53 26.25
N ALA A 364 10.29 21.25 26.59
CA ALA A 364 9.60 20.56 27.66
C ALA A 364 10.58 19.68 28.44
N GLU A 365 10.18 19.17 29.61
CA GLU A 365 11.01 18.28 30.41
C GLU A 365 11.32 16.99 29.62
N GLY A 366 12.60 16.75 29.37
CA GLY A 366 13.07 15.56 28.63
C GLY A 366 12.82 15.59 27.12
N GLY A 367 12.61 16.79 26.51
CA GLY A 367 12.43 16.94 25.07
C GLY A 367 11.68 18.20 24.68
N TRP A 368 10.65 18.05 23.86
CA TRP A 368 9.86 19.17 23.32
C TRP A 368 8.37 18.80 23.28
N THR A 369 7.54 19.82 23.13
CA THR A 369 6.12 19.68 22.76
C THR A 369 5.92 20.35 21.40
N LEU A 370 5.39 19.58 20.45
CA LEU A 370 4.97 20.07 19.15
C LEU A 370 3.44 20.22 19.14
N SER A 371 2.95 21.46 19.04
CA SER A 371 1.51 21.71 18.81
C SER A 371 1.26 21.76 17.32
N LEU A 372 0.50 20.78 16.83
CA LEU A 372 0.20 20.61 15.40
C LEU A 372 -1.28 20.94 15.16
N PRO A 373 -1.60 21.98 14.37
CA PRO A 373 -2.98 22.40 14.09
C PRO A 373 -3.83 21.26 13.52
N GLY A 374 -5.06 21.13 14.02
CA GLY A 374 -5.99 20.04 13.64
C GLY A 374 -5.66 18.66 14.24
N VAL A 375 -4.51 18.52 14.92
CA VAL A 375 -4.07 17.25 15.52
C VAL A 375 -3.98 17.36 17.03
N GLY A 376 -3.30 18.39 17.57
CA GLY A 376 -3.11 18.62 18.99
C GLY A 376 -1.63 18.67 19.41
N ASP A 377 -1.39 18.51 20.70
CA ASP A 377 -0.07 18.55 21.30
C ASP A 377 0.60 17.19 21.29
N LEU A 378 1.76 17.10 20.68
CA LEU A 378 2.54 15.88 20.52
C LEU A 378 3.81 15.95 21.39
N PRO A 379 4.03 14.99 22.32
CA PRO A 379 5.30 14.90 23.04
C PRO A 379 6.41 14.43 22.12
N VAL A 380 7.55 15.12 22.13
CA VAL A 380 8.71 14.81 21.30
C VAL A 380 9.91 14.52 22.19
N GLY A 381 10.61 13.41 21.95
CA GLY A 381 11.82 13.03 22.68
C GLY A 381 12.91 12.53 21.73
N ALA A 382 14.09 12.19 22.28
CA ALA A 382 15.18 11.61 21.50
C ALA A 382 14.88 10.17 21.01
N ALA A 383 13.99 9.46 21.68
CA ALA A 383 13.44 8.18 21.22
C ALA A 383 12.06 8.38 20.62
N TRP A 384 11.62 7.45 19.76
CA TRP A 384 10.28 7.44 19.22
C TRP A 384 9.21 7.42 20.31
N ARG A 385 8.20 8.26 20.16
CA ARG A 385 7.04 8.31 21.04
C ARG A 385 5.77 8.15 20.19
N GLU A 386 5.05 7.06 20.40
CA GLU A 386 3.76 6.84 19.74
C GLU A 386 2.66 7.66 20.45
N VAL A 387 1.79 8.27 19.67
CA VAL A 387 0.67 9.08 20.12
C VAL A 387 -0.57 8.74 19.28
N LEU A 388 -1.64 8.37 19.95
CA LEU A 388 -2.95 8.20 19.30
C LEU A 388 -3.73 9.53 19.43
N CYS A 389 -3.95 10.20 18.30
CA CYS A 389 -4.71 11.44 18.26
C CYS A 389 -6.13 11.15 17.75
N ARG A 390 -7.13 11.35 18.61
CA ARG A 390 -8.55 11.27 18.25
C ARG A 390 -9.08 12.63 17.85
N LYS A 391 -9.97 12.68 16.86
CA LYS A 391 -10.70 13.90 16.50
C LYS A 391 -11.53 14.33 17.73
N GLN A 392 -11.39 15.58 18.15
CA GLN A 392 -12.23 16.09 19.22
C GLN A 392 -13.66 16.21 18.68
N ALA A 393 -14.63 15.68 19.45
CA ALA A 393 -16.03 15.90 19.14
C ALA A 393 -16.30 17.40 19.11
N GLU A 394 -16.85 17.91 18.03
CA GLU A 394 -17.37 19.28 18.03
C GLU A 394 -18.42 19.39 19.15
N PRO A 395 -18.40 20.49 19.95
CA PRO A 395 -19.42 20.69 20.94
C PRO A 395 -20.78 20.70 20.21
N ALA A 396 -21.67 19.80 20.61
CA ALA A 396 -22.99 19.67 20.01
C ALA A 396 -23.63 21.06 19.92
N GLU A 397 -23.91 21.54 18.72
CA GLU A 397 -24.75 22.73 18.53
C GLU A 397 -26.10 22.43 19.21
N THR A 398 -26.35 23.07 20.34
CA THR A 398 -27.60 22.98 21.05
C THR A 398 -28.69 23.61 20.20
N GLY A 399 -29.43 22.79 19.45
CA GLY A 399 -30.66 23.22 18.78
C GLY A 399 -30.84 22.71 17.33
N ARG A 400 -30.88 21.40 17.12
CA ARG A 400 -31.67 20.82 16.03
C ARG A 400 -32.35 19.55 16.54
N ASP A 401 -33.69 19.51 16.41
CA ASP A 401 -34.54 18.39 16.75
C ASP A 401 -34.11 17.14 16.00
N SER A 402 -33.90 16.08 16.76
CA SER A 402 -33.60 14.72 16.28
C SER A 402 -34.86 14.08 15.69
N ALA A 403 -35.07 14.26 14.39
CA ALA A 403 -36.05 13.49 13.63
C ALA A 403 -35.53 13.33 12.20
N ASP A 404 -34.56 12.47 12.01
CA ASP A 404 -34.27 11.72 10.77
C ASP A 404 -32.95 10.92 10.95
N GLN A 405 -32.99 9.98 11.90
CA GLN A 405 -32.04 8.86 11.91
C GLN A 405 -32.66 7.77 11.04
N HIS A 406 -32.45 7.88 9.73
CA HIS A 406 -32.56 6.70 8.88
C HIS A 406 -31.30 5.84 9.08
N ASP A 407 -31.56 4.65 9.64
CA ASP A 407 -30.65 3.51 9.71
C ASP A 407 -29.84 3.34 8.40
N SER A 408 -28.62 3.84 8.39
CA SER A 408 -27.57 3.29 7.55
C SER A 408 -26.90 2.18 8.34
N ALA A 409 -27.41 0.97 8.19
CA ALA A 409 -26.69 -0.25 8.53
C ALA A 409 -25.45 -0.35 7.63
N CYS A 410 -24.46 0.50 7.85
CA CYS A 410 -23.14 0.34 7.31
C CYS A 410 -22.39 -0.63 8.21
N SER A 411 -21.91 -1.69 7.59
CA SER A 411 -20.86 -2.60 8.05
C SER A 411 -19.98 -2.03 9.15
N GLY A 412 -19.64 -2.83 10.16
CA GLY A 412 -18.99 -2.51 11.43
C GLY A 412 -17.58 -1.89 11.37
N ASN A 413 -17.32 -1.02 10.43
CA ASN A 413 -16.11 -0.22 10.31
C ASN A 413 -16.41 1.16 10.91
N GLY A 414 -15.87 1.43 12.10
CA GLY A 414 -16.01 2.72 12.78
C GLY A 414 -15.61 3.92 11.93
N GLU A 415 -16.04 5.12 12.30
CA GLU A 415 -15.64 6.34 11.61
C GLU A 415 -14.12 6.56 11.71
N PRO A 416 -13.47 7.09 10.63
CA PRO A 416 -12.04 7.40 10.64
C PRO A 416 -11.77 8.67 11.46
N ASP A 417 -11.60 8.52 12.77
CA ASP A 417 -11.40 9.60 13.73
C ASP A 417 -9.99 9.64 14.33
N CYS A 418 -9.16 8.65 14.06
CA CYS A 418 -7.87 8.46 14.70
C CYS A 418 -6.68 8.72 13.75
N LEU A 419 -5.60 9.29 14.32
CA LEU A 419 -4.26 9.30 13.71
C LEU A 419 -3.31 8.55 14.65
N ALA A 420 -2.55 7.61 14.11
CA ALA A 420 -1.50 6.90 14.83
C ALA A 420 -0.15 7.52 14.51
N LEU A 421 0.26 8.50 15.28
CA LEU A 421 1.50 9.24 15.04
C LEU A 421 2.65 8.72 15.90
N ALA A 422 3.86 8.81 15.38
CA ALA A 422 5.07 8.68 16.17
C ALA A 422 5.96 9.89 15.94
N THR A 423 6.55 10.42 17.01
CA THR A 423 7.40 11.59 16.99
C THR A 423 8.80 11.27 17.51
N ARG A 424 9.82 11.87 16.91
CA ARG A 424 11.18 11.86 17.39
C ARG A 424 11.88 13.17 17.05
N GLY A 425 12.70 13.69 17.95
CA GLY A 425 13.41 14.94 17.75
C GLY A 425 14.84 14.88 18.24
N GLU A 426 15.65 15.74 17.65
CA GLU A 426 17.04 15.95 18.08
C GLU A 426 17.44 17.41 17.97
N ARG A 427 18.50 17.78 18.68
CA ARG A 427 19.16 19.08 18.52
C ARG A 427 20.35 18.90 17.57
N ALA A 428 20.32 19.63 16.46
CA ALA A 428 21.42 19.68 15.50
C ALA A 428 22.59 20.51 16.02
N ASP A 429 23.76 20.37 15.40
CA ASP A 429 25.02 21.08 15.79
C ASP A 429 24.89 22.61 15.68
N ASP A 430 24.05 23.12 14.79
CA ASP A 430 23.75 24.55 14.63
C ASP A 430 22.75 25.08 15.68
N GLY A 431 22.36 24.26 16.66
CA GLY A 431 21.41 24.59 17.71
C GLY A 431 19.95 24.50 17.32
N ALA A 432 19.63 24.17 16.08
CA ALA A 432 18.27 23.91 15.64
C ALA A 432 17.70 22.62 16.28
N VAL A 433 16.39 22.55 16.37
CA VAL A 433 15.66 21.33 16.75
C VAL A 433 14.99 20.78 15.50
N LEU A 434 15.27 19.52 15.17
CA LEU A 434 14.64 18.79 14.09
C LEU A 434 13.67 17.76 14.67
N VAL A 435 12.44 17.74 14.18
CA VAL A 435 11.40 16.81 14.62
C VAL A 435 10.82 16.09 13.42
N HIS A 436 10.73 14.76 13.51
CA HIS A 436 9.97 13.93 12.60
C HIS A 436 8.63 13.57 13.22
N VAL A 437 7.58 13.69 12.42
CA VAL A 437 6.21 13.25 12.73
C VAL A 437 5.82 12.25 11.66
N VAL A 438 5.75 10.97 11.99
CA VAL A 438 5.36 9.91 11.08
C VAL A 438 3.96 9.42 11.40
N ASP A 439 3.14 9.17 10.38
CA ASP A 439 1.94 8.38 10.51
C ASP A 439 2.30 6.90 10.37
N THR A 440 2.08 6.12 11.43
CA THR A 440 2.47 4.70 11.47
C THR A 440 1.50 3.78 10.73
N THR A 441 0.40 4.34 10.19
CA THR A 441 -0.59 3.66 9.36
C THR A 441 -0.52 4.03 7.88
N SER A 442 0.52 4.79 7.48
CA SER A 442 0.71 5.21 6.10
C SER A 442 2.19 5.54 5.81
N PRO A 443 2.59 5.78 4.55
CA PRO A 443 3.96 6.17 4.23
C PRO A 443 4.26 7.66 4.51
N HIS A 444 3.38 8.40 5.17
CA HIS A 444 3.49 9.85 5.27
C HIS A 444 4.29 10.32 6.48
N ARG A 445 5.15 11.30 6.23
CA ARG A 445 6.01 11.91 7.23
C ARG A 445 6.10 13.41 7.03
N ALA A 446 5.91 14.15 8.12
CA ALA A 446 6.23 15.56 8.20
C ALA A 446 7.56 15.79 8.93
N ILE A 447 8.24 16.85 8.54
CA ILE A 447 9.49 17.31 9.17
C ILE A 447 9.26 18.74 9.65
N VAL A 448 9.59 18.99 10.92
CA VAL A 448 9.53 20.31 11.55
C VAL A 448 10.93 20.69 12.03
N ARG A 449 11.41 21.87 11.63
CA ARG A 449 12.69 22.41 12.06
C ARG A 449 12.49 23.77 12.74
N ARG A 450 12.88 23.88 14.01
CA ARG A 450 12.98 25.16 14.72
C ARG A 450 14.44 25.59 14.75
N GLY A 451 14.77 26.68 14.05
CA GLY A 451 16.10 27.26 14.05
C GLY A 451 16.50 27.80 15.42
N ALA A 452 17.79 28.05 15.63
CA ALA A 452 18.31 28.69 16.85
C ALA A 452 17.73 30.12 17.06
N ASP A 453 17.27 30.76 15.98
CA ASP A 453 16.59 32.07 16.01
C ASP A 453 15.07 31.94 16.36
N GLY A 454 14.59 30.73 16.64
CA GLY A 454 13.20 30.42 16.97
C GLY A 454 12.26 30.33 15.77
N ARG A 455 12.72 30.56 14.54
CA ARG A 455 11.91 30.40 13.33
C ARG A 455 11.62 28.92 13.08
N ILE A 456 10.35 28.64 12.70
CA ILE A 456 9.91 27.28 12.36
C ILE A 456 9.77 27.17 10.85
N ALA A 457 10.36 26.11 10.30
CA ALA A 457 10.10 25.59 8.96
C ALA A 457 9.47 24.19 9.10
N ALA A 458 8.43 23.91 8.34
CA ALA A 458 7.77 22.61 8.36
C ALA A 458 7.29 22.23 6.96
N GLY A 459 7.22 20.94 6.70
CA GLY A 459 6.74 20.42 5.43
C GLY A 459 6.69 18.89 5.42
N TRP A 460 6.11 18.35 4.36
CA TRP A 460 6.09 16.92 4.13
C TRP A 460 7.42 16.43 3.56
N HIS A 461 7.91 15.29 4.04
CA HIS A 461 8.91 14.51 3.34
C HIS A 461 8.24 13.64 2.26
N ILE A 462 7.20 12.91 2.62
CA ILE A 462 6.28 12.24 1.69
C ILE A 462 4.88 12.81 1.95
N PRO A 463 4.35 13.64 1.04
CA PRO A 463 3.01 14.22 1.21
C PRO A 463 1.91 13.19 0.95
N PRO A 464 0.76 13.30 1.63
CA PRO A 464 -0.44 12.57 1.23
C PRO A 464 -0.85 12.90 -0.21
N LEU A 465 -1.38 11.91 -0.94
CA LEU A 465 -1.85 12.11 -2.32
C LEU A 465 -3.07 13.07 -2.41
N GLY A 466 -3.70 13.39 -1.29
CA GLY A 466 -4.76 14.39 -1.18
C GLY A 466 -5.00 14.74 0.27
N GLY A 467 -5.33 16.01 0.53
CA GLY A 467 -5.54 16.51 1.87
C GLY A 467 -4.28 16.60 2.73
N GLY A 468 -4.45 16.86 4.02
CA GLY A 468 -3.40 16.83 5.03
C GLY A 468 -3.61 15.70 6.02
N TRP A 469 -3.35 15.96 7.31
CA TRP A 469 -3.55 14.98 8.38
C TRP A 469 -4.98 14.40 8.45
N GLU A 470 -6.00 15.18 8.08
CA GLU A 470 -7.39 14.70 8.06
C GLU A 470 -7.62 13.54 7.09
N ALA A 471 -6.91 13.53 5.96
CA ALA A 471 -7.00 12.46 4.96
C ALA A 471 -6.32 11.15 5.39
N LEU A 472 -5.52 11.19 6.47
CA LEU A 472 -4.80 10.04 7.02
C LEU A 472 -5.52 9.40 8.22
N ARG A 473 -6.67 9.93 8.62
CA ARG A 473 -7.43 9.35 9.73
C ARG A 473 -7.97 7.98 9.37
N VAL A 474 -7.88 7.09 10.33
CA VAL A 474 -8.36 5.71 10.23
C VAL A 474 -9.29 5.40 11.43
N PRO A 475 -10.17 4.40 11.34
CA PRO A 475 -10.88 3.88 12.51
C PRO A 475 -9.91 3.35 13.57
N ALA A 476 -10.29 3.46 14.85
CA ALA A 476 -9.48 2.94 15.95
C ALA A 476 -9.14 1.46 15.79
N SER A 477 -10.03 0.66 15.18
CA SER A 477 -9.79 -0.76 14.89
C SER A 477 -8.58 -1.05 14.00
N VAL A 478 -8.17 -0.11 13.14
CA VAL A 478 -6.94 -0.24 12.33
C VAL A 478 -5.69 -0.16 13.21
N ILE A 479 -5.77 0.58 14.32
CA ILE A 479 -4.63 0.86 15.20
C ILE A 479 -4.52 -0.16 16.34
N GLU A 480 -5.66 -0.61 16.85
CA GLU A 480 -5.80 -1.48 18.02
C GLU A 480 -5.87 -2.97 17.64
N GLY A 481 -6.05 -3.28 16.35
CA GLY A 481 -6.31 -4.61 15.74
C GLY A 481 -5.12 -5.49 15.46
#